data_b19020889316aa389ac95b357a5deaf9
#
_entry.id   b19020889316aa389ac95b357a5deaf9
#
_cell.length_a   1.000
_cell.length_b   1.000
_cell.length_c   1.000
_cell.angle_alpha   90.00
_cell.angle_beta   90.00
_cell.angle_gamma   90.00
#
_symmetry.space_group_name_H-M   'P 1'
#
loop_
_entity.id
_entity.type
_entity.pdbx_description
1 polymer ?
#
loop_
_entity_poly.entity_id
_entity_poly.type
_entity_poly.pdbx_seq_one_letter_code
_entity_poly.pdbx_strand_id
1 'polypeptide(L)'
;MVVSLADPAPNALVIDQLTAIAARRDIPVGMIFTKPDLADPPPWAEIYRKAGYPTAVVNNRTGKGLTEAAALLKGGITAFCGNSGAGKSSLMNGLYPDLNLATGEISKKLGRGRHTTRHVELYSLSCGGYVIDTPGFSSFE
;
A
#
# COMPACT_ATOMS: atom_id res chain seq x y z
N MET A 1 -1.42 -3.89 2.68
CA MET A 1 -2.41 -3.42 1.68
C MET A 1 -2.64 -1.94 1.86
N VAL A 2 -2.70 -1.16 0.77
CA VAL A 2 -2.97 0.29 0.80
C VAL A 2 -4.34 0.56 0.22
N VAL A 3 -5.21 1.20 0.99
CA VAL A 3 -6.61 1.47 0.64
C VAL A 3 -6.89 2.96 0.79
N SER A 4 -7.38 3.60 -0.26
CA SER A 4 -7.86 4.99 -0.18
C SER A 4 -9.21 5.03 0.53
N LEU A 5 -9.41 6.00 1.43
CA LEU A 5 -10.70 6.24 2.10
C LEU A 5 -11.66 7.08 1.25
N ALA A 6 -11.18 7.70 0.17
CA ALA A 6 -11.98 8.57 -0.68
C ALA A 6 -12.00 8.10 -2.14
N ASP A 7 -11.01 8.47 -2.93
CA ASP A 7 -10.91 8.15 -4.35
C ASP A 7 -9.56 7.45 -4.65
N PRO A 8 -9.61 6.20 -5.11
CA PRO A 8 -10.78 5.33 -5.29
C PRO A 8 -11.44 4.95 -3.96
N ALA A 9 -12.78 4.83 -3.95
CA ALA A 9 -13.51 4.41 -2.76
C ALA A 9 -13.14 2.98 -2.35
N PRO A 10 -13.14 2.66 -1.05
CA PRO A 10 -12.88 1.30 -0.59
C PRO A 10 -13.90 0.31 -1.13
N ASN A 11 -13.44 -0.85 -1.57
CA ASN A 11 -14.28 -1.97 -1.96
C ASN A 11 -14.05 -3.13 -1.00
N ALA A 12 -15.00 -3.36 -0.08
CA ALA A 12 -14.91 -4.40 0.93
C ALA A 12 -14.66 -5.78 0.33
N LEU A 13 -15.39 -6.12 -0.74
CA LEU A 13 -15.27 -7.43 -1.36
C LEU A 13 -13.83 -7.70 -1.85
N VAL A 14 -13.22 -6.72 -2.51
CA VAL A 14 -11.83 -6.85 -3.01
C VAL A 14 -10.85 -6.97 -1.84
N ILE A 15 -11.03 -6.16 -0.80
CA ILE A 15 -10.17 -6.21 0.39
C ILE A 15 -10.28 -7.58 1.06
N ASP A 16 -11.49 -8.07 1.28
CA ASP A 16 -11.76 -9.34 1.94
C ASP A 16 -11.25 -10.54 1.11
N GLN A 17 -11.40 -10.50 -0.21
CA GLN A 17 -10.84 -11.53 -1.09
C GLN A 17 -9.32 -11.58 -1.02
N LEU A 18 -8.65 -10.43 -1.06
CA LEU A 18 -7.18 -10.37 -0.99
C LEU A 18 -6.65 -10.82 0.37
N THR A 19 -7.31 -10.44 1.45
CA THR A 19 -6.93 -10.88 2.80
C THR A 19 -7.16 -12.37 3.00
N ALA A 20 -8.25 -12.93 2.44
CA ALA A 20 -8.50 -14.37 2.47
C ALA A 20 -7.46 -15.16 1.67
N ILE A 21 -7.06 -14.67 0.50
CA ILE A 21 -5.99 -15.28 -0.30
C ILE A 21 -4.67 -15.25 0.45
N ALA A 22 -4.32 -14.12 1.08
CA ALA A 22 -3.11 -14.01 1.87
C ALA A 22 -3.11 -14.96 3.07
N ALA A 23 -4.23 -15.03 3.78
CA ALA A 23 -4.40 -15.92 4.92
C ALA A 23 -4.22 -17.40 4.53
N ARG A 24 -4.75 -17.81 3.36
CA ARG A 24 -4.55 -19.19 2.84
C ARG A 24 -3.10 -19.54 2.51
N ARG A 25 -2.25 -18.53 2.38
CA ARG A 25 -0.82 -18.66 2.05
C ARG A 25 0.08 -18.31 3.23
N ASP A 26 -0.50 -18.15 4.43
CA ASP A 26 0.21 -17.73 5.65
C ASP A 26 1.00 -16.43 5.47
N ILE A 27 0.50 -15.52 4.59
CA ILE A 27 1.09 -14.21 4.36
C ILE A 27 0.44 -13.20 5.31
N PRO A 28 1.19 -12.62 6.25
CA PRO A 28 0.64 -11.60 7.13
C PRO A 28 0.25 -10.33 6.35
N VAL A 29 -0.90 -9.74 6.70
CA VAL A 29 -1.42 -8.54 6.05
C VAL A 29 -1.50 -7.39 7.04
N GLY A 30 -0.85 -6.26 6.71
CA GLY A 30 -1.08 -4.97 7.35
C GLY A 30 -1.95 -4.08 6.46
N MET A 31 -2.84 -3.29 7.07
CA MET A 31 -3.74 -2.36 6.39
C MET A 31 -3.25 -0.93 6.57
N ILE A 32 -3.10 -0.19 5.47
CA ILE A 32 -2.80 1.24 5.52
C ILE A 32 -3.89 1.99 4.77
N PHE A 33 -4.66 2.77 5.50
CA PHE A 33 -5.72 3.61 4.94
C PHE A 33 -5.18 5.01 4.68
N THR A 34 -5.40 5.51 3.47
CA THR A 34 -4.89 6.82 3.01
C THR A 34 -6.03 7.80 2.76
N LYS A 35 -5.68 9.08 2.60
CA LYS A 35 -6.61 10.19 2.29
C LYS A 35 -7.74 10.39 3.32
N PRO A 36 -7.45 10.36 4.63
CA PRO A 36 -8.48 10.56 5.66
C PRO A 36 -9.07 11.98 5.65
N ASP A 37 -8.39 12.93 4.98
CA ASP A 37 -8.80 14.32 4.84
C ASP A 37 -9.84 14.55 3.74
N LEU A 38 -10.07 13.57 2.89
CA LEU A 38 -10.99 13.67 1.74
C LEU A 38 -12.30 12.90 1.95
N ALA A 39 -12.46 12.22 3.06
CA ALA A 39 -13.65 11.45 3.38
C ALA A 39 -14.05 11.71 4.82
N ASP A 40 -15.34 11.80 5.09
CA ASP A 40 -15.87 11.52 6.43
C ASP A 40 -15.40 10.12 6.80
N PRO A 41 -14.70 9.95 7.94
CA PRO A 41 -14.02 8.70 8.19
C PRO A 41 -15.03 7.57 8.36
N PRO A 42 -15.28 6.76 7.33
CA PRO A 42 -16.00 5.52 7.54
C PRO A 42 -15.15 4.68 8.50
N PRO A 43 -15.74 3.82 9.30
CA PRO A 43 -15.03 3.04 10.32
C PRO A 43 -14.12 1.94 9.73
N TRP A 44 -13.67 2.08 8.47
CA TRP A 44 -12.87 1.08 7.76
C TRP A 44 -11.67 0.61 8.56
N ALA A 45 -10.86 1.55 9.04
CA ALA A 45 -9.68 1.23 9.83
C ALA A 45 -10.04 0.51 11.13
N GLU A 46 -11.15 0.88 11.75
CA GLU A 46 -11.63 0.24 12.98
C GLU A 46 -12.20 -1.15 12.72
N ILE A 47 -12.96 -1.32 11.62
CA ILE A 47 -13.50 -2.62 11.21
C ILE A 47 -12.37 -3.63 11.04
N TYR A 48 -11.34 -3.30 10.25
CA TYR A 48 -10.25 -4.23 10.00
C TYR A 48 -9.33 -4.41 11.21
N ARG A 49 -9.19 -3.39 12.06
CA ARG A 49 -8.50 -3.53 13.35
C ARG A 49 -9.22 -4.50 14.28
N LYS A 50 -10.55 -4.43 14.37
CA LYS A 50 -11.38 -5.38 15.14
C LYS A 50 -11.34 -6.78 14.56
N ALA A 51 -11.18 -6.91 13.24
CA ALA A 51 -10.97 -8.19 12.58
C ALA A 51 -9.55 -8.78 12.78
N GLY A 52 -8.68 -8.08 13.52
CA GLY A 52 -7.34 -8.57 13.88
C GLY A 52 -6.22 -8.15 12.94
N TYR A 53 -6.49 -7.31 11.94
CA TYR A 53 -5.44 -6.81 11.04
C TYR A 53 -4.70 -5.61 11.65
N PRO A 54 -3.36 -5.63 11.70
CA PRO A 54 -2.56 -4.44 12.03
C PRO A 54 -2.92 -3.30 11.07
N THR A 55 -3.26 -2.13 11.61
CA THR A 55 -3.88 -1.06 10.81
C THR A 55 -3.29 0.30 11.16
N ALA A 56 -2.93 1.07 10.12
CA ALA A 56 -2.53 2.47 10.22
C ALA A 56 -3.43 3.35 9.33
N VAL A 57 -3.61 4.61 9.73
CA VAL A 57 -4.28 5.64 8.91
C VAL A 57 -3.27 6.74 8.62
N VAL A 58 -3.02 7.00 7.34
CA VAL A 58 -1.96 7.92 6.90
C VAL A 58 -2.54 9.05 6.06
N ASN A 59 -2.23 10.26 6.45
CA ASN A 59 -2.40 11.42 5.58
C ASN A 59 -1.05 11.70 4.88
N ASN A 60 -0.96 11.33 3.60
CA ASN A 60 0.26 11.51 2.81
C ASN A 60 0.65 12.98 2.59
N ARG A 61 -0.28 13.94 2.77
CA ARG A 61 0.00 15.37 2.60
C ARG A 61 0.66 15.98 3.82
N THR A 62 0.26 15.52 5.02
CA THR A 62 0.76 16.07 6.29
C THR A 62 1.81 15.18 6.95
N GLY A 63 1.96 13.95 6.49
CA GLY A 63 2.83 12.95 7.10
C GLY A 63 2.24 12.30 8.37
N LYS A 64 1.03 12.70 8.79
CA LYS A 64 0.38 12.11 9.97
C LYS A 64 0.15 10.61 9.75
N GLY A 65 0.54 9.78 10.70
CA GLY A 65 0.38 8.32 10.66
C GLY A 65 1.51 7.56 9.96
N LEU A 66 2.53 8.24 9.43
CA LEU A 66 3.67 7.57 8.78
C LEU A 66 4.49 6.72 9.76
N THR A 67 4.63 7.15 11.01
CA THR A 67 5.35 6.38 12.05
C THR A 67 4.64 5.06 12.32
N GLU A 68 3.33 5.08 12.45
CA GLU A 68 2.50 3.89 12.66
C GLU A 68 2.57 2.96 11.44
N ALA A 69 2.53 3.52 10.23
CA ALA A 69 2.69 2.75 9.00
C ALA A 69 4.09 2.13 8.90
N ALA A 70 5.15 2.86 9.25
CA ALA A 70 6.52 2.33 9.27
C ALA A 70 6.66 1.14 10.25
N ALA A 71 5.98 1.20 11.39
CA ALA A 71 5.99 0.11 12.37
C ALA A 71 5.40 -1.19 11.80
N LEU A 72 4.43 -1.12 10.87
CA LEU A 72 3.85 -2.29 10.21
C LEU A 72 4.81 -2.95 9.21
N LEU A 73 5.85 -2.23 8.77
CA LEU A 73 6.78 -2.69 7.73
C LEU A 73 8.10 -3.21 8.30
N LYS A 74 8.29 -3.07 9.62
CA LYS A 74 9.56 -3.34 10.27
C LYS A 74 9.91 -4.82 10.25
N GLY A 75 11.12 -5.13 9.79
CA GLY A 75 11.77 -6.43 10.01
C GLY A 75 11.43 -7.53 9.01
N GLY A 76 10.78 -7.23 7.87
CA GLY A 76 10.41 -8.24 6.88
C GLY A 76 10.57 -7.78 5.44
N ILE A 77 10.10 -8.61 4.52
CA ILE A 77 9.92 -8.27 3.11
C ILE A 77 8.45 -7.88 2.93
N THR A 78 8.18 -6.66 2.47
CA THR A 78 6.84 -6.13 2.31
C THR A 78 6.54 -5.88 0.84
N ALA A 79 5.40 -6.40 0.35
CA ALA A 79 4.83 -6.02 -0.94
C ALA A 79 3.65 -5.07 -0.73
N PHE A 80 3.63 -3.95 -1.45
CA PHE A 80 2.49 -3.04 -1.44
C PHE A 80 1.48 -3.43 -2.51
N CYS A 81 0.24 -3.68 -2.10
CA CYS A 81 -0.89 -3.88 -3.00
C CYS A 81 -2.01 -2.87 -2.70
N GLY A 82 -2.81 -2.57 -3.70
CA GLY A 82 -3.92 -1.61 -3.62
C GLY A 82 -4.21 -0.97 -4.97
N ASN A 83 -5.40 -0.40 -5.13
CA ASN A 83 -5.85 0.20 -6.38
C ASN A 83 -4.92 1.31 -6.89
N SER A 84 -4.96 1.55 -8.21
CA SER A 84 -4.34 2.75 -8.78
C SER A 84 -4.95 3.99 -8.12
N GLY A 85 -4.12 4.98 -7.78
CA GLY A 85 -4.59 6.17 -7.07
C GLY A 85 -4.78 6.01 -5.56
N ALA A 86 -4.62 4.82 -4.97
CA ALA A 86 -4.71 4.62 -3.52
C ALA A 86 -3.60 5.33 -2.71
N GLY A 87 -2.63 5.96 -3.38
CA GLY A 87 -1.57 6.71 -2.70
C GLY A 87 -0.35 5.89 -2.31
N LYS A 88 -0.13 4.72 -2.93
CA LYS A 88 1.04 3.85 -2.65
C LYS A 88 2.38 4.57 -2.83
N SER A 89 2.59 5.22 -3.98
CA SER A 89 3.84 5.95 -4.26
C SER A 89 4.07 7.11 -3.31
N SER A 90 3.01 7.86 -2.99
CA SER A 90 3.10 8.96 -2.03
C SER A 90 3.41 8.45 -0.62
N LEU A 91 2.83 7.31 -0.24
CA LEU A 91 3.10 6.64 1.02
C LEU A 91 4.57 6.19 1.08
N MET A 92 5.06 5.54 0.01
CA MET A 92 6.45 5.08 -0.06
C MET A 92 7.44 6.24 -0.01
N ASN A 93 7.16 7.34 -0.71
CA ASN A 93 8.00 8.55 -0.64
C ASN A 93 7.97 9.21 0.75
N GLY A 94 6.83 9.16 1.44
CA GLY A 94 6.71 9.64 2.81
C GLY A 94 7.47 8.79 3.82
N LEU A 95 7.45 7.47 3.63
CA LEU A 95 8.17 6.52 4.48
C LEU A 95 9.67 6.48 4.18
N TYR A 96 10.04 6.64 2.91
CA TYR A 96 11.40 6.49 2.40
C TYR A 96 11.71 7.59 1.38
N PRO A 97 12.01 8.81 1.83
CA PRO A 97 12.26 9.95 0.95
C PRO A 97 13.39 9.70 -0.07
N ASP A 98 14.36 8.88 0.29
CA ASP A 98 15.51 8.54 -0.56
C ASP A 98 15.13 7.72 -1.81
N LEU A 99 13.97 7.06 -1.81
CA LEU A 99 13.51 6.28 -2.97
C LEU A 99 13.06 7.17 -4.14
N ASN A 100 12.65 8.41 -3.86
CA ASN A 100 12.25 9.42 -4.85
C ASN A 100 11.36 8.88 -5.97
N LEU A 101 10.36 8.09 -5.61
CA LEU A 101 9.45 7.47 -6.55
C LEU A 101 8.55 8.51 -7.22
N ALA A 102 8.39 8.44 -8.55
CA ALA A 102 7.51 9.33 -9.28
C ALA A 102 6.05 9.11 -8.85
N THR A 103 5.47 10.11 -8.20
CA THR A 103 4.06 10.09 -7.80
C THR A 103 3.17 10.20 -9.05
N GLY A 104 2.30 9.22 -9.25
CA GLY A 104 1.34 9.19 -10.37
C GLY A 104 1.76 8.38 -11.60
N GLU A 105 2.98 7.84 -11.68
CA GLU A 105 3.49 7.18 -12.89
C GLU A 105 4.06 5.77 -12.72
N ILE A 106 4.05 5.18 -11.53
CA ILE A 106 4.60 3.80 -11.37
C ILE A 106 3.86 2.81 -12.29
N SER A 107 2.57 3.01 -12.53
CA SER A 107 1.80 2.17 -13.46
C SER A 107 1.93 2.57 -14.94
N LYS A 108 2.35 3.80 -15.27
CA LYS A 108 2.41 4.28 -16.66
C LYS A 108 3.78 4.15 -17.33
N LYS A 109 4.87 4.25 -16.58
CA LYS A 109 6.22 4.12 -17.17
C LYS A 109 6.62 2.68 -17.53
N LEU A 110 6.06 1.69 -16.85
CA LEU A 110 6.30 0.27 -17.12
C LEU A 110 5.39 -0.32 -18.24
N GLY A 111 4.44 0.44 -18.79
CA GLY A 111 3.48 -0.01 -19.79
C GLY A 111 3.80 0.31 -21.25
N ARG A 112 4.89 1.00 -21.58
CA ARG A 112 5.23 1.38 -22.96
C ARG A 112 6.59 0.89 -23.41
N GLY A 113 6.71 -0.42 -23.56
CA GLY A 113 7.83 -1.05 -24.25
C GLY A 113 7.47 -2.50 -24.59
N ARG A 114 7.39 -2.84 -25.86
CA ARG A 114 7.37 -4.22 -26.33
C ARG A 114 8.59 -4.93 -25.75
N HIS A 115 8.38 -6.09 -25.12
CA HIS A 115 9.40 -6.91 -24.45
C HIS A 115 9.97 -6.31 -23.14
N THR A 116 9.16 -6.17 -22.10
CA THR A 116 9.68 -5.92 -20.77
C THR A 116 9.61 -7.21 -19.94
N THR A 117 10.78 -7.77 -19.69
CA THR A 117 11.01 -8.68 -18.57
C THR A 117 10.49 -7.96 -17.33
N ARG A 118 9.52 -8.54 -16.64
CA ARG A 118 9.00 -7.98 -15.38
C ARG A 118 10.12 -8.10 -14.36
N HIS A 119 10.84 -7.01 -14.12
CA HIS A 119 11.81 -6.95 -13.04
C HIS A 119 11.04 -6.66 -11.75
N VAL A 120 11.21 -7.54 -10.78
CA VAL A 120 10.82 -7.28 -9.40
C VAL A 120 12.00 -6.53 -8.78
N GLU A 121 11.77 -5.31 -8.35
CA GLU A 121 12.77 -4.50 -7.68
C GLU A 121 12.62 -4.63 -6.17
N LEU A 122 13.72 -4.89 -5.49
CA LEU A 122 13.79 -5.01 -4.04
C LEU A 122 14.56 -3.80 -3.49
N TYR A 123 13.87 -2.98 -2.71
CA TYR A 123 14.45 -1.81 -2.05
C TYR A 123 14.72 -2.11 -0.58
N SER A 124 15.96 -1.89 -0.14
CA SER A 124 16.28 -1.96 1.29
C SER A 124 15.79 -0.73 2.03
N LEU A 125 15.30 -0.92 3.24
CA LEU A 125 14.74 0.14 4.05
C LEU A 125 15.69 0.55 5.16
N SER A 126 15.83 1.85 5.41
CA SER A 126 16.66 2.40 6.48
C SER A 126 16.21 1.97 7.88
N CYS A 127 14.93 1.63 8.05
CA CYS A 127 14.38 1.09 9.30
C CYS A 127 14.59 -0.43 9.46
N GLY A 128 15.26 -1.08 8.52
CA GLY A 128 15.42 -2.54 8.42
C GLY A 128 14.21 -3.20 7.73
N GLY A 129 14.52 -4.16 6.85
CA GLY A 129 13.55 -4.83 6.00
C GLY A 129 13.67 -4.40 4.53
N TYR A 130 12.78 -4.93 3.70
CA TYR A 130 12.79 -4.71 2.26
C TYR A 130 11.38 -4.43 1.74
N VAL A 131 11.28 -3.61 0.71
CA VAL A 131 10.04 -3.43 -0.06
C VAL A 131 10.22 -3.99 -1.45
N ILE A 132 9.24 -4.77 -1.88
CA ILE A 132 9.14 -5.26 -3.24
C ILE A 132 8.20 -4.33 -4.02
N ASP A 133 8.70 -3.73 -5.09
CA ASP A 133 7.84 -3.15 -6.11
C ASP A 133 7.48 -4.26 -7.12
N THR A 134 6.20 -4.62 -7.13
CA THR A 134 5.66 -5.62 -8.06
C THR A 134 4.85 -4.89 -9.13
N PRO A 135 5.41 -4.68 -10.33
CA PRO A 135 4.63 -4.13 -11.43
C PRO A 135 3.48 -5.10 -11.77
N GLY A 136 2.25 -4.65 -11.60
CA GLY A 136 1.06 -5.41 -11.95
C GLY A 136 0.08 -5.76 -10.83
N PHE A 137 0.37 -5.44 -9.57
CA PHE A 137 -0.63 -5.49 -8.49
C PHE A 137 -1.46 -4.20 -8.36
N SER A 138 -1.41 -3.33 -9.37
CA SER A 138 -2.13 -2.05 -9.36
C SER A 138 -3.54 -2.12 -9.91
N SER A 139 -3.95 -3.22 -10.53
CA SER A 139 -5.30 -3.38 -11.07
C SER A 139 -5.74 -4.82 -10.92
N PHE A 140 -6.63 -5.06 -9.97
CA PHE A 140 -7.57 -6.15 -10.06
C PHE A 140 -8.85 -5.56 -10.69
N GLU A 141 -8.95 -5.61 -12.01
CA GLU A 141 -10.20 -5.53 -12.73
C GLU A 141 -10.86 -6.90 -12.76
#